data_135557a150509a83c025930daf6a3412
#
_entry.id   135557a150509a83c025930daf6a3412
#
_cell.length_a   1.000
_cell.length_b   1.000
_cell.length_c   1.000
_cell.angle_alpha   90.00
_cell.angle_beta   90.00
_cell.angle_gamma   90.00
#
_symmetry.space_group_name_H-M   'P 1'
#
loop_
_entity.id
_entity.type
_entity.pdbx_description
1 polymer ?
#
loop_
_entity_poly.entity_id
_entity_poly.type
_entity_poly.pdbx_seq_one_letter_code
_entity_poly.pdbx_strand_id
1 'polypeptide(L)'
;SFFEALPKLYRSMEREFQTTYPDVDVPDILKIGGWIGGDRDGNPFVSAETLRFAFGRHADAVFRFYRGELDKLYRELPLSVRRVKVNDDVMAMSDESPDEEIARTEEPYRRAIAYIMARVMGKARSLGLGMGCKFGFMMPYASAQEFSDDLHKLQRSLRDNGSALLGEGRLADLIRSVSVFGFHMMPLDLRQHAEKHADVVAELFKHAGLEDYSSLSETEKQTVLLRELKHQRPLSSPFITYSEHTRREMAIFNEARNIKDEFGENAVTQSIISNCEQPSDLLALALLLKESGLLTVENGKPQSRINIVPLFETIEALENACPVMETMFSNEWYRDLLQSRDNIQEIMLGYSDSNKDGGYVTSSWCLYQAELGLVELFKKYDVRMRLFHGRGGSVGRGGGPSYQAILAQPAGSVAGQIRITEQGEVITAKYADPGNAVRNLETLVAATLEASLLPDQKDPEPALMQALSDVSFKYYRELITHPDFIDYFLQTSPIQEIATLNLGSRPASRKTLARIQD
;
A
#
# COMPACT_ATOMS: atom_id res chain seq x y z
N SER A 1 -2.44 -1.35 -18.56
CA SER A 1 -2.59 0.12 -18.69
C SER A 1 -1.60 0.89 -17.82
N PHE A 2 -1.41 0.55 -16.52
CA PHE A 2 -0.46 1.28 -15.65
C PHE A 2 0.98 1.29 -16.16
N PHE A 3 1.47 0.20 -16.75
CA PHE A 3 2.78 0.16 -17.39
C PHE A 3 2.97 1.17 -18.53
N GLU A 4 1.89 1.61 -19.15
CA GLU A 4 1.92 2.63 -20.20
C GLU A 4 1.55 4.02 -19.68
N ALA A 5 0.60 4.11 -18.74
CA ALA A 5 0.06 5.38 -18.27
C ALA A 5 1.04 6.12 -17.35
N LEU A 6 1.62 5.42 -16.37
CA LEU A 6 2.48 6.07 -15.37
C LEU A 6 3.75 6.68 -15.98
N PRO A 7 4.55 5.98 -16.82
CA PRO A 7 5.72 6.59 -17.43
C PRO A 7 5.39 7.80 -18.32
N LYS A 8 4.25 7.75 -19.05
CA LYS A 8 3.79 8.87 -19.89
C LYS A 8 3.41 10.09 -19.04
N LEU A 9 2.71 9.87 -17.94
CA LEU A 9 2.33 10.93 -17.02
C LEU A 9 3.56 11.59 -16.41
N TYR A 10 4.50 10.81 -15.86
CA TYR A 10 5.74 11.33 -15.30
C TYR A 10 6.54 12.14 -16.33
N ARG A 11 6.67 11.64 -17.56
CA ARG A 11 7.36 12.36 -18.63
C ARG A 11 6.69 13.70 -18.97
N SER A 12 5.35 13.75 -18.97
CA SER A 12 4.61 14.99 -19.17
C SER A 12 4.89 15.99 -18.04
N MET A 13 4.84 15.53 -16.81
CA MET A 13 5.12 16.34 -15.63
C MET A 13 6.57 16.82 -15.59
N GLU A 14 7.54 15.97 -15.88
CA GLU A 14 8.97 16.31 -15.94
C GLU A 14 9.25 17.40 -16.96
N ARG A 15 8.67 17.31 -18.15
CA ARG A 15 8.82 18.35 -19.18
C ARG A 15 8.27 19.70 -18.75
N GLU A 16 7.10 19.70 -18.10
CA GLU A 16 6.49 20.92 -17.60
C GLU A 16 7.32 21.54 -16.46
N PHE A 17 7.76 20.70 -15.52
CA PHE A 17 8.62 21.12 -14.41
C PHE A 17 9.96 21.66 -14.90
N GLN A 18 10.64 20.97 -15.80
CA GLN A 18 11.94 21.39 -16.34
C GLN A 18 11.89 22.70 -17.11
N THR A 19 10.73 23.06 -17.65
CA THR A 19 10.53 24.37 -18.29
C THR A 19 10.69 25.53 -17.29
N THR A 20 10.23 25.32 -16.05
CA THR A 20 10.27 26.35 -14.99
C THR A 20 11.41 26.11 -14.00
N TYR A 21 11.76 24.85 -13.74
CA TYR A 21 12.75 24.42 -12.76
C TYR A 21 13.69 23.36 -13.35
N PRO A 22 14.68 23.77 -14.19
CA PRO A 22 15.52 22.85 -14.98
C PRO A 22 16.34 21.85 -14.16
N ASP A 23 16.67 22.21 -12.92
CA ASP A 23 17.53 21.42 -12.02
C ASP A 23 16.74 20.54 -11.02
N VAL A 24 15.41 20.47 -11.16
CA VAL A 24 14.55 19.73 -10.24
C VAL A 24 14.05 18.44 -10.90
N ASP A 25 14.43 17.32 -10.32
CA ASP A 25 13.87 16.01 -10.70
C ASP A 25 12.51 15.79 -10.04
N VAL A 26 11.54 15.30 -10.81
CA VAL A 26 10.23 14.93 -10.28
C VAL A 26 10.35 13.60 -9.52
N PRO A 27 10.09 13.57 -8.20
CA PRO A 27 10.16 12.33 -7.41
C PRO A 27 9.03 11.36 -7.76
N ASP A 28 9.06 10.15 -7.19
CA ASP A 28 7.99 9.16 -7.33
C ASP A 28 6.77 9.56 -6.47
N ILE A 29 5.91 10.40 -7.02
CA ILE A 29 4.74 10.96 -6.34
C ILE A 29 3.51 10.03 -6.39
N LEU A 30 3.42 9.16 -7.40
CA LEU A 30 2.31 8.22 -7.57
C LEU A 30 2.74 6.82 -7.16
N LYS A 31 2.01 6.24 -6.21
CA LYS A 31 2.20 4.86 -5.77
C LYS A 31 0.88 4.11 -5.95
N ILE A 32 0.95 2.94 -6.57
CA ILE A 32 -0.17 2.02 -6.65
C ILE A 32 -0.05 0.98 -5.54
N GLY A 33 -1.16 0.46 -5.05
CA GLY A 33 -1.20 -0.59 -4.04
C GLY A 33 -2.41 -1.50 -4.24
N GLY A 34 -2.45 -2.60 -3.52
CA GLY A 34 -3.54 -3.55 -3.61
C GLY A 34 -3.79 -4.30 -2.31
N TRP A 35 -4.95 -4.97 -2.26
CA TRP A 35 -5.36 -5.79 -1.12
C TRP A 35 -5.56 -7.27 -1.49
N ILE A 36 -5.56 -7.57 -2.80
CA ILE A 36 -5.83 -8.93 -3.29
C ILE A 36 -4.71 -9.88 -2.85
N GLY A 37 -5.05 -10.79 -1.94
CA GLY A 37 -4.12 -11.73 -1.34
C GLY A 37 -3.56 -11.32 0.03
N GLY A 38 -3.82 -10.07 0.50
CA GLY A 38 -3.39 -9.57 1.81
C GLY A 38 -4.53 -9.29 2.78
N ASP A 39 -5.76 -9.10 2.27
CA ASP A 39 -6.94 -8.79 3.07
C ASP A 39 -7.62 -10.05 3.59
N ARG A 40 -7.51 -10.28 4.90
CA ARG A 40 -8.09 -11.43 5.61
C ARG A 40 -9.39 -11.10 6.34
N ASP A 41 -9.71 -9.83 6.46
CA ASP A 41 -10.89 -9.40 7.22
C ASP A 41 -12.18 -9.96 6.59
N GLY A 42 -12.87 -10.79 7.38
CA GLY A 42 -14.05 -11.52 6.93
C GLY A 42 -13.81 -12.52 5.77
N ASN A 43 -12.56 -12.84 5.42
CA ASN A 43 -12.22 -13.75 4.33
C ASN A 43 -11.31 -14.90 4.79
N PRO A 44 -11.87 -16.07 5.11
CA PRO A 44 -11.11 -17.21 5.59
C PRO A 44 -10.23 -17.89 4.53
N PHE A 45 -10.36 -17.52 3.24
CA PHE A 45 -9.62 -18.13 2.14
C PHE A 45 -8.29 -17.44 1.84
N VAL A 46 -8.02 -16.29 2.44
CA VAL A 46 -6.73 -15.62 2.31
C VAL A 46 -5.75 -16.21 3.32
N SER A 47 -4.69 -16.79 2.83
CA SER A 47 -3.64 -17.48 3.58
C SER A 47 -2.25 -17.00 3.16
N ALA A 48 -1.19 -17.51 3.81
CA ALA A 48 0.19 -17.25 3.40
C ALA A 48 0.46 -17.68 1.95
N GLU A 49 -0.10 -18.82 1.54
CA GLU A 49 0.00 -19.33 0.16
C GLU A 49 -0.72 -18.41 -0.83
N THR A 50 -1.87 -17.85 -0.44
CA THR A 50 -2.61 -16.89 -1.27
C THR A 50 -1.80 -15.60 -1.46
N LEU A 51 -1.16 -15.11 -0.40
CA LEU A 51 -0.28 -13.95 -0.45
C LEU A 51 0.92 -14.21 -1.38
N ARG A 52 1.60 -15.35 -1.22
CA ARG A 52 2.70 -15.79 -2.09
C ARG A 52 2.27 -15.88 -3.55
N PHE A 53 1.11 -16.49 -3.81
CA PHE A 53 0.56 -16.61 -5.15
C PHE A 53 0.29 -15.25 -5.79
N ALA A 54 -0.29 -14.30 -5.05
CA ALA A 54 -0.53 -12.94 -5.54
C ALA A 54 0.79 -12.25 -5.97
N PHE A 55 1.84 -12.32 -5.14
CA PHE A 55 3.15 -11.79 -5.50
C PHE A 55 3.79 -12.49 -6.69
N GLY A 56 3.65 -13.81 -6.80
CA GLY A 56 4.09 -14.55 -7.98
C GLY A 56 3.42 -14.07 -9.27
N ARG A 57 2.11 -13.76 -9.23
CA ARG A 57 1.37 -13.20 -10.38
C ARG A 57 1.80 -11.78 -10.72
N HIS A 58 2.03 -10.94 -9.71
CA HIS A 58 2.51 -9.57 -9.90
C HIS A 58 3.91 -9.57 -10.52
N ALA A 59 4.81 -10.40 -9.97
CA ALA A 59 6.16 -10.53 -10.52
C ALA A 59 6.15 -11.05 -11.96
N ASP A 60 5.36 -12.08 -12.28
CA ASP A 60 5.24 -12.57 -13.65
C ASP A 60 4.85 -11.43 -14.61
N ALA A 61 3.90 -10.60 -14.23
CA ALA A 61 3.45 -9.46 -15.05
C ALA A 61 4.56 -8.42 -15.26
N VAL A 62 5.24 -8.00 -14.19
CA VAL A 62 6.27 -6.94 -14.29
C VAL A 62 7.53 -7.44 -14.99
N PHE A 63 7.96 -8.68 -14.77
CA PHE A 63 9.13 -9.22 -15.45
C PHE A 63 8.87 -9.48 -16.95
N ARG A 64 7.65 -9.85 -17.34
CA ARG A 64 7.26 -9.89 -18.77
C ARG A 64 7.34 -8.51 -19.40
N PHE A 65 6.89 -7.50 -18.71
CA PHE A 65 6.99 -6.12 -19.15
C PHE A 65 8.46 -5.70 -19.32
N TYR A 66 9.30 -5.89 -18.29
CA TYR A 66 10.72 -5.54 -18.37
C TYR A 66 11.45 -6.26 -19.50
N ARG A 67 11.21 -7.56 -19.65
CA ARG A 67 11.78 -8.32 -20.77
C ARG A 67 11.37 -7.74 -22.13
N GLY A 68 10.10 -7.38 -22.27
CA GLY A 68 9.57 -6.79 -23.51
C GLY A 68 10.20 -5.44 -23.84
N GLU A 69 10.37 -4.56 -22.84
CA GLU A 69 10.97 -3.25 -23.02
C GLU A 69 12.49 -3.35 -23.29
N LEU A 70 13.20 -4.24 -22.60
CA LEU A 70 14.61 -4.51 -22.86
C LEU A 70 14.84 -5.10 -24.26
N ASP A 71 13.95 -5.98 -24.74
CA ASP A 71 14.05 -6.52 -26.12
C ASP A 71 13.83 -5.43 -27.19
N LYS A 72 12.96 -4.48 -26.94
CA LYS A 72 12.78 -3.30 -27.80
C LYS A 72 14.01 -2.40 -27.77
N LEU A 73 14.55 -2.05 -26.57
CA LEU A 73 15.78 -1.25 -26.43
C LEU A 73 16.98 -1.92 -27.11
N TYR A 74 17.10 -3.24 -26.99
CA TYR A 74 18.14 -4.01 -27.66
C TYR A 74 18.12 -3.83 -29.18
N ARG A 75 16.94 -3.65 -29.78
CA ARG A 75 16.78 -3.38 -31.22
C ARG A 75 17.00 -1.92 -31.58
N GLU A 76 16.65 -0.99 -30.69
CA GLU A 76 16.69 0.45 -30.91
C GLU A 76 18.08 1.06 -30.76
N LEU A 77 19.02 0.39 -30.06
CA LEU A 77 20.33 0.93 -29.73
C LEU A 77 21.50 0.16 -30.40
N PRO A 78 21.54 0.02 -31.75
CA PRO A 78 22.64 -0.63 -32.46
C PRO A 78 23.79 0.37 -32.71
N LEU A 79 24.21 1.10 -31.66
CA LEU A 79 25.25 2.13 -31.79
C LEU A 79 26.65 1.47 -31.79
N SER A 80 27.41 1.73 -32.85
CA SER A 80 28.78 1.19 -33.01
C SER A 80 29.81 2.12 -32.37
N VAL A 81 30.81 1.55 -31.71
CA VAL A 81 31.98 2.27 -31.18
C VAL A 81 32.75 3.07 -32.24
N ARG A 82 32.57 2.75 -33.53
CA ARG A 82 33.15 3.51 -34.64
C ARG A 82 32.46 4.86 -34.88
N ARG A 83 31.25 5.03 -34.35
CA ARG A 83 30.40 6.21 -34.57
C ARG A 83 30.20 7.08 -33.34
N VAL A 84 30.17 6.46 -32.15
CA VAL A 84 29.94 7.13 -30.89
C VAL A 84 30.97 6.72 -29.85
N LYS A 85 31.37 7.66 -28.99
CA LYS A 85 32.19 7.35 -27.83
C LYS A 85 31.30 6.72 -26.74
N VAL A 86 31.73 5.59 -26.19
CA VAL A 86 31.01 4.89 -25.14
C VAL A 86 31.80 4.98 -23.85
N ASN A 87 31.16 5.21 -22.73
CA ASN A 87 31.83 5.30 -21.43
C ASN A 87 32.24 3.92 -20.89
N ASP A 88 33.12 3.91 -19.90
CA ASP A 88 33.72 2.70 -19.35
C ASP A 88 32.68 1.80 -18.66
N ASP A 89 31.64 2.38 -18.04
CA ASP A 89 30.56 1.63 -17.38
C ASP A 89 29.80 0.74 -18.39
N VAL A 90 29.45 1.29 -19.54
CA VAL A 90 28.75 0.54 -20.61
C VAL A 90 29.68 -0.45 -21.28
N MET A 91 30.95 -0.09 -21.45
CA MET A 91 31.95 -1.02 -21.97
C MET A 91 32.13 -2.23 -21.06
N ALA A 92 32.23 -2.02 -19.74
CA ALA A 92 32.34 -3.13 -18.77
C ALA A 92 31.13 -4.09 -18.85
N MET A 93 29.90 -3.56 -18.90
CA MET A 93 28.70 -4.39 -19.10
C MET A 93 28.70 -5.12 -20.46
N SER A 94 29.23 -4.48 -21.50
CA SER A 94 29.38 -5.09 -22.83
C SER A 94 30.38 -6.24 -22.81
N ASP A 95 31.49 -6.09 -22.11
CA ASP A 95 32.52 -7.13 -22.03
C ASP A 95 32.04 -8.37 -21.26
N GLU A 96 31.21 -8.20 -20.25
CA GLU A 96 30.57 -9.28 -19.49
C GLU A 96 29.34 -9.86 -20.19
N SER A 97 28.95 -9.35 -21.35
CA SER A 97 27.70 -9.70 -22.03
C SER A 97 27.68 -11.15 -22.50
N PRO A 98 26.59 -11.90 -22.28
CA PRO A 98 26.39 -13.24 -22.83
C PRO A 98 26.00 -13.25 -24.32
N ASP A 99 25.96 -12.10 -24.97
CA ASP A 99 25.71 -11.99 -26.42
C ASP A 99 27.02 -12.20 -27.17
N GLU A 100 27.27 -13.43 -27.62
CA GLU A 100 28.48 -13.85 -28.30
C GLU A 100 28.44 -13.65 -29.84
N GLU A 101 27.41 -13.00 -30.36
CA GLU A 101 27.28 -12.83 -31.80
C GLU A 101 28.32 -11.87 -32.37
N ILE A 102 29.20 -12.40 -33.26
CA ILE A 102 30.33 -11.67 -33.84
C ILE A 102 29.92 -10.36 -34.50
N ALA A 103 28.76 -10.32 -35.17
CA ALA A 103 28.24 -9.11 -35.81
C ALA A 103 27.97 -7.95 -34.82
N ARG A 104 27.93 -8.23 -33.50
CA ARG A 104 27.60 -7.24 -32.43
C ARG A 104 28.80 -6.86 -31.59
N THR A 105 30.00 -7.33 -31.90
CA THR A 105 31.19 -6.99 -31.14
C THR A 105 31.44 -5.48 -31.04
N GLU A 106 31.05 -4.73 -32.06
CA GLU A 106 31.19 -3.26 -32.10
C GLU A 106 29.96 -2.48 -31.60
N GLU A 107 28.93 -3.18 -31.07
CA GLU A 107 27.67 -2.59 -30.61
C GLU A 107 27.51 -2.68 -29.07
N PRO A 108 28.31 -1.94 -28.27
CA PRO A 108 28.40 -2.12 -26.82
C PRO A 108 27.07 -1.84 -26.09
N TYR A 109 26.24 -0.92 -26.55
CA TYR A 109 24.93 -0.68 -25.95
C TYR A 109 24.03 -1.90 -26.06
N ARG A 110 24.00 -2.55 -27.23
CA ARG A 110 23.21 -3.76 -27.45
C ARG A 110 23.72 -4.90 -26.57
N ARG A 111 25.02 -5.08 -26.48
CA ARG A 111 25.64 -6.09 -25.61
C ARG A 111 25.38 -5.81 -24.13
N ALA A 112 25.48 -4.56 -23.68
CA ALA A 112 25.13 -4.17 -22.31
C ALA A 112 23.64 -4.44 -21.99
N ILE A 113 22.72 -4.19 -22.94
CA ILE A 113 21.30 -4.53 -22.74
C ILE A 113 21.10 -6.06 -22.65
N ALA A 114 21.86 -6.87 -23.39
CA ALA A 114 21.83 -8.32 -23.27
C ALA A 114 22.31 -8.79 -21.89
N TYR A 115 23.36 -8.17 -21.35
CA TYR A 115 23.84 -8.37 -19.99
C TYR A 115 22.74 -8.06 -18.96
N ILE A 116 22.15 -6.88 -19.04
CA ILE A 116 21.05 -6.46 -18.15
C ILE A 116 19.87 -7.43 -18.25
N MET A 117 19.47 -7.83 -19.47
CA MET A 117 18.36 -8.77 -19.68
C MET A 117 18.65 -10.13 -19.03
N ALA A 118 19.87 -10.66 -19.17
CA ALA A 118 20.25 -11.94 -18.58
C ALA A 118 20.22 -11.89 -17.04
N ARG A 119 20.59 -10.78 -16.42
CA ARG A 119 20.51 -10.55 -14.96
C ARG A 119 19.07 -10.41 -14.47
N VAL A 120 18.23 -9.62 -15.18
CA VAL A 120 16.79 -9.50 -14.87
C VAL A 120 16.10 -10.85 -14.95
N MET A 121 16.38 -11.63 -16.01
CA MET A 121 15.81 -12.98 -16.14
C MET A 121 16.41 -13.96 -15.13
N GLY A 122 17.64 -13.76 -14.69
CA GLY A 122 18.24 -14.46 -13.54
C GLY A 122 17.42 -14.23 -12.27
N LYS A 123 17.01 -12.97 -12.00
CA LYS A 123 16.13 -12.63 -10.87
C LYS A 123 14.75 -13.26 -11.01
N ALA A 124 14.15 -13.21 -12.19
CA ALA A 124 12.87 -13.88 -12.46
C ALA A 124 12.94 -15.38 -12.15
N ARG A 125 14.03 -16.03 -12.56
CA ARG A 125 14.27 -17.46 -12.28
C ARG A 125 14.44 -17.72 -10.78
N SER A 126 15.17 -16.88 -10.05
CA SER A 126 15.35 -17.03 -8.58
C SER A 126 14.03 -16.91 -7.83
N LEU A 127 13.06 -16.16 -8.36
CA LEU A 127 11.70 -16.02 -7.85
C LEU A 127 10.75 -17.16 -8.32
N GLY A 128 11.28 -18.20 -8.97
CA GLY A 128 10.48 -19.32 -9.45
C GLY A 128 9.64 -19.04 -10.70
N LEU A 129 9.87 -17.95 -11.41
CA LEU A 129 9.13 -17.60 -12.62
C LEU A 129 9.67 -18.39 -13.81
N GLY A 130 8.80 -19.12 -14.50
CA GLY A 130 9.14 -19.99 -15.64
C GLY A 130 9.41 -19.24 -16.96
N MET A 131 10.15 -18.11 -16.91
CA MET A 131 10.45 -17.31 -18.10
C MET A 131 11.80 -17.66 -18.72
N GLY A 132 11.83 -17.86 -20.03
CA GLY A 132 13.06 -18.06 -20.78
C GLY A 132 13.77 -16.74 -21.11
N CYS A 133 15.08 -16.81 -21.33
CA CYS A 133 15.90 -15.72 -21.83
C CYS A 133 16.75 -16.20 -23.01
N LYS A 134 16.74 -15.44 -24.10
CA LYS A 134 17.55 -15.78 -25.31
C LYS A 134 19.05 -15.72 -25.09
N PHE A 135 19.48 -14.96 -24.07
CA PHE A 135 20.88 -14.80 -23.69
C PHE A 135 21.29 -15.68 -22.49
N GLY A 136 20.42 -16.62 -22.05
CA GLY A 136 20.65 -17.37 -20.84
C GLY A 136 20.37 -16.57 -19.56
N PHE A 137 20.96 -17.01 -18.45
CA PHE A 137 20.75 -16.39 -17.14
C PHE A 137 22.10 -16.06 -16.51
N MET A 138 22.21 -14.88 -15.95
CA MET A 138 23.39 -14.44 -15.19
C MET A 138 23.04 -14.27 -13.70
N MET A 139 24.05 -13.90 -12.90
CA MET A 139 23.87 -13.55 -11.49
C MET A 139 22.70 -12.56 -11.36
N PRO A 140 21.67 -12.91 -10.56
CA PRO A 140 20.49 -12.07 -10.43
C PRO A 140 20.79 -10.70 -9.81
N TYR A 141 20.03 -9.70 -10.17
CA TYR A 141 20.03 -8.43 -9.43
C TYR A 141 19.59 -8.67 -7.99
N ALA A 142 20.33 -8.10 -7.04
CA ALA A 142 19.99 -8.15 -5.63
C ALA A 142 18.72 -7.30 -5.35
N SER A 143 18.60 -6.14 -6.00
CA SER A 143 17.50 -5.20 -5.82
C SER A 143 17.07 -4.57 -7.15
N ALA A 144 15.87 -3.98 -7.16
CA ALA A 144 15.42 -3.17 -8.30
C ALA A 144 16.26 -1.89 -8.47
N GLN A 145 16.88 -1.40 -7.38
CA GLN A 145 17.79 -0.25 -7.45
C GLN A 145 19.03 -0.58 -8.28
N GLU A 146 19.66 -1.74 -8.05
CA GLU A 146 20.82 -2.17 -8.83
C GLU A 146 20.48 -2.30 -10.33
N PHE A 147 19.28 -2.79 -10.65
CA PHE A 147 18.79 -2.82 -12.04
C PHE A 147 18.61 -1.41 -12.60
N SER A 148 18.01 -0.50 -11.84
CA SER A 148 17.84 0.91 -12.21
C SER A 148 19.21 1.59 -12.43
N ASP A 149 20.20 1.32 -11.59
CA ASP A 149 21.55 1.89 -11.69
C ASP A 149 22.22 1.51 -13.01
N ASP A 150 22.10 0.27 -13.46
CA ASP A 150 22.62 -0.17 -14.74
C ASP A 150 21.92 0.51 -15.93
N LEU A 151 20.59 0.74 -15.85
CA LEU A 151 19.87 1.53 -16.85
C LEU A 151 20.33 2.99 -16.89
N HIS A 152 20.59 3.60 -15.73
CA HIS A 152 21.12 4.96 -15.65
C HIS A 152 22.54 5.08 -16.23
N LYS A 153 23.39 4.05 -16.14
CA LYS A 153 24.69 4.01 -16.82
C LYS A 153 24.52 4.12 -18.34
N LEU A 154 23.56 3.38 -18.92
CA LEU A 154 23.22 3.50 -20.34
C LEU A 154 22.77 4.92 -20.70
N GLN A 155 21.88 5.50 -19.90
CA GLN A 155 21.33 6.85 -20.14
C GLN A 155 22.41 7.92 -20.07
N ARG A 156 23.28 7.87 -19.06
CA ARG A 156 24.42 8.80 -18.96
C ARG A 156 25.33 8.70 -20.15
N SER A 157 25.73 7.49 -20.55
CA SER A 157 26.60 7.30 -21.72
C SER A 157 26.00 7.85 -23.01
N LEU A 158 24.69 7.69 -23.23
CA LEU A 158 23.99 8.27 -24.37
C LEU A 158 23.98 9.81 -24.33
N ARG A 159 23.82 10.39 -23.15
CA ARG A 159 23.90 11.85 -22.97
C ARG A 159 25.29 12.38 -23.27
N ASP A 160 26.31 11.73 -22.72
CA ASP A 160 27.72 12.16 -22.84
C ASP A 160 28.24 12.11 -24.28
N ASN A 161 27.70 11.21 -25.11
CA ASN A 161 28.11 11.08 -26.51
C ASN A 161 27.24 11.88 -27.51
N GLY A 162 26.35 12.74 -27.00
CA GLY A 162 25.47 13.57 -27.82
C GLY A 162 24.20 12.85 -28.34
N SER A 163 23.91 11.64 -27.84
CA SER A 163 22.73 10.86 -28.22
C SER A 163 21.60 10.95 -27.18
N ALA A 164 21.50 12.05 -26.43
CA ALA A 164 20.58 12.23 -25.30
C ALA A 164 19.12 11.86 -25.65
N LEU A 165 18.65 12.23 -26.85
CA LEU A 165 17.29 11.91 -27.30
C LEU A 165 16.94 10.41 -27.26
N LEU A 166 17.94 9.54 -27.47
CA LEU A 166 17.74 8.08 -27.37
C LEU A 166 17.58 7.62 -25.91
N GLY A 167 18.13 8.39 -24.97
CA GLY A 167 18.00 8.16 -23.53
C GLY A 167 16.70 8.72 -22.92
N GLU A 168 16.04 9.67 -23.59
CA GLU A 168 14.83 10.36 -23.10
C GLU A 168 13.51 9.66 -23.47
N GLY A 169 13.58 8.62 -24.30
CA GLY A 169 12.42 7.86 -24.75
C GLY A 169 12.15 6.63 -23.88
N ARG A 170 12.15 5.47 -24.55
CA ARG A 170 11.89 4.15 -23.92
C ARG A 170 12.79 3.86 -22.72
N LEU A 171 14.04 4.26 -22.77
CA LEU A 171 14.99 4.02 -21.67
C LEU A 171 14.56 4.80 -20.43
N ALA A 172 14.19 6.07 -20.55
CA ALA A 172 13.68 6.87 -19.44
C ALA A 172 12.37 6.29 -18.89
N ASP A 173 11.45 5.86 -19.78
CA ASP A 173 10.20 5.20 -19.36
C ASP A 173 10.47 3.90 -18.60
N LEU A 174 11.46 3.12 -19.02
CA LEU A 174 11.82 1.88 -18.33
C LEU A 174 12.44 2.20 -16.95
N ILE A 175 13.34 3.17 -16.86
CA ILE A 175 13.93 3.62 -15.58
C ILE A 175 12.81 4.04 -14.62
N ARG A 176 11.88 4.88 -15.06
CA ARG A 176 10.73 5.29 -14.27
C ARG A 176 9.84 4.10 -13.87
N SER A 177 9.64 3.17 -14.78
CA SER A 177 8.88 1.95 -14.50
C SER A 177 9.53 1.08 -13.42
N VAL A 178 10.87 0.96 -13.44
CA VAL A 178 11.60 0.20 -12.42
C VAL A 178 11.48 0.85 -11.05
N SER A 179 11.55 2.19 -11.00
CA SER A 179 11.37 2.96 -9.76
C SER A 179 9.96 2.75 -9.16
N VAL A 180 8.91 2.81 -9.99
CA VAL A 180 7.52 2.69 -9.53
C VAL A 180 7.12 1.26 -9.20
N PHE A 181 7.48 0.29 -10.05
CA PHE A 181 6.98 -1.09 -9.96
C PHE A 181 7.91 -2.06 -9.24
N GLY A 182 9.20 -1.74 -9.13
CA GLY A 182 10.19 -2.64 -8.55
C GLY A 182 10.16 -4.05 -9.16
N PHE A 183 10.40 -5.07 -8.35
CA PHE A 183 10.22 -6.48 -8.72
C PHE A 183 8.87 -7.06 -8.28
N HIS A 184 8.09 -6.28 -7.52
CA HIS A 184 6.82 -6.68 -6.91
C HIS A 184 5.59 -6.12 -7.64
N MET A 185 5.76 -5.27 -8.65
CA MET A 185 4.74 -4.54 -9.41
C MET A 185 4.00 -3.49 -8.56
N MET A 186 3.45 -3.88 -7.43
CA MET A 186 2.79 -3.00 -6.45
C MET A 186 2.84 -3.63 -5.06
N PRO A 187 2.92 -2.81 -3.98
CA PRO A 187 2.78 -3.31 -2.62
C PRO A 187 1.38 -3.89 -2.38
N LEU A 188 1.33 -4.94 -1.57
CA LEU A 188 0.10 -5.45 -1.00
C LEU A 188 0.03 -5.12 0.49
N ASP A 189 -1.10 -4.58 0.93
CA ASP A 189 -1.36 -4.37 2.34
C ASP A 189 -1.88 -5.67 2.97
N LEU A 190 -1.42 -5.92 4.19
CA LEU A 190 -2.07 -6.87 5.08
C LEU A 190 -3.24 -6.19 5.76
N ARG A 191 -4.35 -6.89 5.95
CA ARG A 191 -5.47 -6.43 6.77
C ARG A 191 -6.09 -7.57 7.56
N GLN A 192 -6.42 -7.32 8.82
CA GLN A 192 -7.13 -8.24 9.70
C GLN A 192 -7.85 -7.49 10.81
N HIS A 193 -8.91 -8.09 11.34
CA HIS A 193 -9.70 -7.59 12.46
C HIS A 193 -8.91 -7.58 13.77
N ALA A 194 -9.06 -6.53 14.58
CA ALA A 194 -8.36 -6.35 15.85
C ALA A 194 -8.54 -7.55 16.79
N GLU A 195 -9.77 -8.08 16.92
CA GLU A 195 -10.06 -9.27 17.73
C GLU A 195 -9.20 -10.48 17.34
N LYS A 196 -8.95 -10.68 16.03
CA LYS A 196 -8.13 -11.80 15.56
C LYS A 196 -6.67 -11.69 15.98
N HIS A 197 -6.15 -10.48 16.05
CA HIS A 197 -4.83 -10.23 16.61
C HIS A 197 -4.80 -10.47 18.12
N ALA A 198 -5.84 -10.02 18.85
CA ALA A 198 -5.97 -10.25 20.29
C ALA A 198 -6.06 -11.74 20.64
N ASP A 199 -6.80 -12.54 19.86
CA ASP A 199 -6.89 -14.00 20.03
C ASP A 199 -5.50 -14.66 19.95
N VAL A 200 -4.69 -14.26 18.97
CA VAL A 200 -3.32 -14.78 18.80
C VAL A 200 -2.44 -14.38 19.98
N VAL A 201 -2.50 -13.11 20.39
CA VAL A 201 -1.73 -12.61 21.55
C VAL A 201 -2.11 -13.38 22.81
N ALA A 202 -3.41 -13.62 23.06
CA ALA A 202 -3.88 -14.38 24.22
C ALA A 202 -3.30 -15.80 24.25
N GLU A 203 -3.25 -16.48 23.11
CA GLU A 203 -2.66 -17.82 23.04
C GLU A 203 -1.14 -17.79 23.26
N LEU A 204 -0.43 -16.81 22.69
CA LEU A 204 1.02 -16.63 22.92
C LEU A 204 1.33 -16.38 24.40
N PHE A 205 0.57 -15.49 25.06
CA PHE A 205 0.72 -15.18 26.49
C PHE A 205 0.49 -16.44 27.35
N LYS A 206 -0.59 -17.18 27.07
CA LYS A 206 -0.90 -18.41 27.78
C LYS A 206 0.25 -19.42 27.71
N HIS A 207 0.80 -19.66 26.52
CA HIS A 207 1.89 -20.62 26.36
C HIS A 207 3.23 -20.11 26.91
N ALA A 208 3.43 -18.81 26.96
CA ALA A 208 4.59 -18.21 27.61
C ALA A 208 4.50 -18.14 29.14
N GLY A 209 3.36 -18.56 29.73
CA GLY A 209 3.14 -18.52 31.17
C GLY A 209 2.95 -17.10 31.71
N LEU A 210 2.47 -16.20 30.88
CA LEU A 210 2.17 -14.82 31.22
C LEU A 210 0.71 -14.67 31.68
N GLU A 211 0.29 -13.42 31.93
CA GLU A 211 -1.06 -13.07 32.37
C GLU A 211 -2.12 -13.55 31.38
N ASP A 212 -3.32 -13.84 31.85
CA ASP A 212 -4.48 -14.13 30.99
C ASP A 212 -4.92 -12.84 30.27
N TYR A 213 -4.38 -12.65 29.05
CA TYR A 213 -4.57 -11.44 28.24
C TYR A 213 -6.06 -11.10 28.03
N SER A 214 -6.92 -12.12 27.92
CA SER A 214 -8.34 -11.92 27.65
C SER A 214 -9.10 -11.31 28.83
N SER A 215 -8.60 -11.49 30.05
CA SER A 215 -9.22 -10.99 31.27
C SER A 215 -8.73 -9.58 31.68
N LEU A 216 -7.69 -9.05 31.02
CA LEU A 216 -7.08 -7.78 31.37
C LEU A 216 -7.92 -6.57 30.92
N SER A 217 -7.93 -5.54 31.75
CA SER A 217 -8.42 -4.21 31.35
C SER A 217 -7.53 -3.58 30.29
N GLU A 218 -8.02 -2.55 29.59
CA GLU A 218 -7.27 -1.88 28.53
C GLU A 218 -5.90 -1.35 29.00
N THR A 219 -5.85 -0.71 30.17
CA THR A 219 -4.60 -0.20 30.77
C THR A 219 -3.61 -1.33 31.10
N GLU A 220 -4.11 -2.46 31.59
CA GLU A 220 -3.28 -3.63 31.87
C GLU A 220 -2.76 -4.24 30.57
N LYS A 221 -3.61 -4.37 29.54
CA LYS A 221 -3.19 -4.83 28.20
C LYS A 221 -2.04 -3.98 27.65
N GLN A 222 -2.18 -2.65 27.66
CA GLN A 222 -1.10 -1.75 27.23
C GLN A 222 0.19 -2.00 28.01
N THR A 223 0.09 -2.14 29.34
CA THR A 223 1.24 -2.34 30.22
C THR A 223 2.00 -3.63 29.90
N VAL A 224 1.27 -4.76 29.78
CA VAL A 224 1.93 -6.04 29.51
C VAL A 224 2.46 -6.13 28.08
N LEU A 225 1.75 -5.57 27.09
CA LEU A 225 2.23 -5.52 25.72
C LEU A 225 3.50 -4.68 25.59
N LEU A 226 3.55 -3.48 26.18
CA LEU A 226 4.74 -2.63 26.17
C LEU A 226 5.91 -3.27 26.89
N ARG A 227 5.65 -4.03 27.97
CA ARG A 227 6.69 -4.82 28.64
C ARG A 227 7.30 -5.83 27.66
N GLU A 228 6.48 -6.64 27.00
CA GLU A 228 6.95 -7.69 26.09
C GLU A 228 7.58 -7.11 24.80
N LEU A 229 7.11 -5.96 24.33
CA LEU A 229 7.67 -5.28 23.17
C LEU A 229 9.08 -4.70 23.39
N LYS A 230 9.45 -4.41 24.66
CA LYS A 230 10.80 -3.96 25.00
C LYS A 230 11.83 -5.10 25.05
N HIS A 231 11.38 -6.35 25.16
CA HIS A 231 12.26 -7.51 25.19
C HIS A 231 12.56 -8.01 23.77
N GLN A 232 13.82 -8.41 23.54
CA GLN A 232 14.23 -8.98 22.24
C GLN A 232 13.71 -10.41 22.04
N ARG A 233 13.51 -11.16 23.14
CA ARG A 233 13.05 -12.53 23.05
C ARG A 233 11.66 -12.65 22.44
N PRO A 234 11.41 -13.64 21.57
CA PRO A 234 10.06 -13.97 21.13
C PRO A 234 9.28 -14.69 22.24
N LEU A 235 7.95 -14.62 22.19
CA LEU A 235 7.04 -15.43 22.99
C LEU A 235 6.74 -16.76 22.30
N SER A 236 6.75 -16.76 20.97
CA SER A 236 6.47 -17.95 20.17
C SER A 236 7.63 -18.94 20.23
N SER A 237 7.29 -20.24 20.17
CA SER A 237 8.27 -21.32 20.15
C SER A 237 7.90 -22.37 19.08
N PRO A 238 8.87 -22.87 18.30
CA PRO A 238 8.62 -23.93 17.34
C PRO A 238 8.27 -25.29 17.99
N PHE A 239 8.46 -25.43 19.29
CA PHE A 239 8.19 -26.66 20.06
C PHE A 239 6.78 -26.69 20.66
N ILE A 240 5.99 -25.63 20.47
CA ILE A 240 4.61 -25.51 20.95
C ILE A 240 3.65 -25.74 19.79
N THR A 241 2.61 -26.53 20.02
CA THR A 241 1.53 -26.70 19.06
C THR A 241 0.45 -25.66 19.35
N TYR A 242 0.39 -24.64 18.50
CA TYR A 242 -0.64 -23.60 18.55
C TYR A 242 -1.93 -24.03 17.85
N SER A 243 -3.01 -23.34 18.13
CA SER A 243 -4.28 -23.48 17.42
C SER A 243 -4.12 -23.26 15.91
N GLU A 244 -5.07 -23.75 15.12
CA GLU A 244 -5.08 -23.51 13.68
C GLU A 244 -5.13 -22.01 13.35
N HIS A 245 -5.93 -21.24 14.11
CA HIS A 245 -6.03 -19.80 13.96
C HIS A 245 -4.67 -19.12 14.14
N THR A 246 -4.00 -19.33 15.27
CA THR A 246 -2.68 -18.72 15.55
C THR A 246 -1.64 -19.13 14.52
N ARG A 247 -1.60 -20.38 14.11
CA ARG A 247 -0.66 -20.84 13.07
C ARG A 247 -0.88 -20.13 11.73
N ARG A 248 -2.16 -19.96 11.33
CA ARG A 248 -2.50 -19.27 10.07
C ARG A 248 -2.12 -17.80 10.12
N GLU A 249 -2.47 -17.10 11.19
CA GLU A 249 -2.15 -15.67 11.34
C GLU A 249 -0.63 -15.42 11.38
N MET A 250 0.11 -16.21 12.14
CA MET A 250 1.57 -16.11 12.20
C MET A 250 2.25 -16.48 10.87
N ALA A 251 1.71 -17.46 10.14
CA ALA A 251 2.24 -17.83 8.83
C ALA A 251 2.21 -16.67 7.82
N ILE A 252 1.18 -15.81 7.87
CA ILE A 252 1.07 -14.66 6.98
C ILE A 252 2.16 -13.62 7.26
N PHE A 253 2.44 -13.31 8.52
CA PHE A 253 3.51 -12.38 8.88
C PHE A 253 4.89 -12.94 8.51
N ASN A 254 5.12 -14.23 8.73
CA ASN A 254 6.34 -14.90 8.29
C ASN A 254 6.50 -14.85 6.77
N GLU A 255 5.41 -15.08 6.03
CA GLU A 255 5.41 -15.01 4.58
C GLU A 255 5.64 -13.58 4.08
N ALA A 256 5.05 -12.59 4.72
CA ALA A 256 5.30 -11.17 4.41
C ALA A 256 6.78 -10.81 4.59
N ARG A 257 7.46 -11.33 5.62
CA ARG A 257 8.90 -11.18 5.79
C ARG A 257 9.67 -11.80 4.62
N ASN A 258 9.37 -13.05 4.27
CA ASN A 258 10.02 -13.75 3.16
C ASN A 258 9.83 -13.00 1.83
N ILE A 259 8.63 -12.48 1.59
CA ILE A 259 8.32 -11.68 0.40
C ILE A 259 9.15 -10.40 0.37
N LYS A 260 9.29 -9.70 1.51
CA LYS A 260 10.14 -8.50 1.57
C LYS A 260 11.59 -8.81 1.28
N ASP A 261 12.10 -9.94 1.79
CA ASP A 261 13.48 -10.37 1.56
C ASP A 261 13.73 -10.75 0.08
N GLU A 262 12.74 -11.30 -0.60
CA GLU A 262 12.84 -11.76 -1.99
C GLU A 262 12.55 -10.66 -3.03
N PHE A 263 11.49 -9.87 -2.81
CA PHE A 263 10.98 -8.89 -3.79
C PHE A 263 11.39 -7.45 -3.47
N GLY A 264 11.85 -7.19 -2.26
CA GLY A 264 12.29 -5.88 -1.78
C GLY A 264 11.37 -5.28 -0.70
N GLU A 265 11.92 -4.30 0.03
CA GLU A 265 11.26 -3.69 1.20
C GLU A 265 9.89 -3.07 0.91
N ASN A 266 9.67 -2.64 -0.32
CA ASN A 266 8.40 -2.02 -0.73
C ASN A 266 7.30 -3.03 -1.10
N ALA A 267 7.56 -4.34 -1.06
CA ALA A 267 6.56 -5.34 -1.43
C ALA A 267 5.37 -5.37 -0.45
N VAL A 268 5.64 -5.33 0.87
CA VAL A 268 4.61 -5.25 1.91
C VAL A 268 5.00 -4.11 2.85
N THR A 269 4.23 -3.03 2.85
CA THR A 269 4.59 -1.82 3.62
C THR A 269 3.61 -1.48 4.73
N GLN A 270 2.40 -2.03 4.70
CA GLN A 270 1.31 -1.70 5.61
C GLN A 270 0.68 -2.95 6.19
N SER A 271 0.31 -2.90 7.48
CA SER A 271 -0.63 -3.84 8.10
C SER A 271 -1.76 -3.04 8.74
N ILE A 272 -2.97 -3.22 8.22
CA ILE A 272 -4.17 -2.48 8.60
C ILE A 272 -4.94 -3.30 9.64
N ILE A 273 -5.37 -2.63 10.70
CA ILE A 273 -6.19 -3.20 11.76
C ILE A 273 -7.62 -2.73 11.53
N SER A 274 -8.50 -3.60 11.04
CA SER A 274 -9.93 -3.29 10.97
C SER A 274 -10.58 -3.38 12.35
N ASN A 275 -11.61 -2.60 12.55
CA ASN A 275 -12.28 -2.42 13.84
C ASN A 275 -11.29 -2.07 14.97
N CYS A 276 -10.41 -1.11 14.71
CA CYS A 276 -9.47 -0.60 15.71
C CYS A 276 -10.21 0.37 16.63
N GLU A 277 -10.25 0.07 17.92
CA GLU A 277 -11.00 0.85 18.91
C GLU A 277 -10.10 1.30 20.07
N GLN A 278 -9.01 0.57 20.33
CA GLN A 278 -8.19 0.76 21.52
C GLN A 278 -6.69 0.84 21.19
N PRO A 279 -5.89 1.54 22.02
CA PRO A 279 -4.42 1.55 21.89
C PRO A 279 -3.80 0.15 21.92
N SER A 280 -4.36 -0.80 22.70
CA SER A 280 -3.88 -2.17 22.76
C SER A 280 -3.97 -2.91 21.43
N ASP A 281 -4.86 -2.53 20.51
CA ASP A 281 -4.97 -3.13 19.18
C ASP A 281 -3.72 -2.88 18.32
N LEU A 282 -3.18 -1.65 18.40
CA LEU A 282 -1.94 -1.29 17.72
C LEU A 282 -0.73 -2.01 18.33
N LEU A 283 -0.69 -2.11 19.67
CA LEU A 283 0.39 -2.80 20.38
C LEU A 283 0.34 -4.31 20.18
N ALA A 284 -0.86 -4.91 20.09
CA ALA A 284 -1.03 -6.32 19.77
C ALA A 284 -0.46 -6.63 18.38
N LEU A 285 -0.81 -5.86 17.37
CA LEU A 285 -0.20 -6.03 16.04
C LEU A 285 1.33 -5.84 16.08
N ALA A 286 1.83 -4.83 16.81
CA ALA A 286 3.27 -4.63 16.98
C ALA A 286 3.96 -5.88 17.56
N LEU A 287 3.33 -6.55 18.53
CA LEU A 287 3.83 -7.79 19.09
C LEU A 287 3.89 -8.92 18.04
N LEU A 288 2.84 -9.09 17.22
CA LEU A 288 2.84 -10.09 16.15
C LEU A 288 3.90 -9.82 15.07
N LEU A 289 4.14 -8.55 14.75
CA LEU A 289 5.23 -8.15 13.86
C LEU A 289 6.61 -8.49 14.48
N LYS A 290 6.77 -8.30 15.78
CA LYS A 290 7.99 -8.70 16.50
C LYS A 290 8.17 -10.23 16.47
N GLU A 291 7.15 -10.99 16.75
CA GLU A 291 7.19 -12.46 16.73
C GLU A 291 7.57 -13.05 15.37
N SER A 292 7.28 -12.34 14.29
CA SER A 292 7.63 -12.72 12.92
C SER A 292 8.97 -12.14 12.42
N GLY A 293 9.64 -11.30 13.21
CA GLY A 293 10.87 -10.61 12.81
C GLY A 293 10.65 -9.45 11.81
N LEU A 294 9.42 -8.97 11.65
CA LEU A 294 9.10 -7.74 10.92
C LEU A 294 9.27 -6.49 11.77
N LEU A 295 9.35 -6.66 13.09
CA LEU A 295 9.77 -5.66 14.06
C LEU A 295 10.90 -6.25 14.90
N THR A 296 12.00 -5.51 15.04
CA THR A 296 13.15 -5.88 15.88
C THR A 296 13.39 -4.81 16.93
N VAL A 297 14.16 -5.14 17.97
CA VAL A 297 14.59 -4.18 18.99
C VAL A 297 16.10 -4.05 18.91
N GLU A 298 16.58 -2.91 18.47
CA GLU A 298 18.01 -2.61 18.32
C GLU A 298 18.41 -1.48 19.25
N ASN A 299 19.40 -1.72 20.10
CA ASN A 299 19.85 -0.75 21.10
C ASN A 299 18.71 -0.21 22.00
N GLY A 300 17.72 -1.06 22.31
CA GLY A 300 16.56 -0.70 23.13
C GLY A 300 15.44 0.04 22.38
N LYS A 301 15.60 0.29 21.07
CA LYS A 301 14.61 0.97 20.24
C LYS A 301 13.98 0.02 19.21
N PRO A 302 12.67 0.14 18.98
CA PRO A 302 12.00 -0.66 17.95
C PRO A 302 12.42 -0.22 16.55
N GLN A 303 12.61 -1.21 15.67
CA GLN A 303 12.83 -1.03 14.23
C GLN A 303 11.79 -1.85 13.48
N SER A 304 10.90 -1.19 12.75
CA SER A 304 9.84 -1.87 12.01
C SER A 304 10.07 -1.83 10.51
N ARG A 305 9.78 -2.94 9.84
CA ARG A 305 9.77 -3.04 8.37
C ARG A 305 8.38 -2.79 7.78
N ILE A 306 7.34 -2.70 8.61
CA ILE A 306 5.93 -2.53 8.21
C ILE A 306 5.29 -1.44 9.07
N ASN A 307 4.48 -0.58 8.47
CA ASN A 307 3.68 0.41 9.19
C ASN A 307 2.43 -0.25 9.79
N ILE A 308 2.07 0.16 11.00
CA ILE A 308 0.83 -0.21 11.68
C ILE A 308 -0.21 0.86 11.34
N VAL A 309 -1.34 0.45 10.76
CA VAL A 309 -2.38 1.36 10.28
C VAL A 309 -3.70 1.03 10.97
N PRO A 310 -4.14 1.84 11.95
CA PRO A 310 -5.47 1.67 12.52
C PRO A 310 -6.53 2.10 11.50
N LEU A 311 -7.62 1.33 11.41
CA LEU A 311 -8.82 1.68 10.66
C LEU A 311 -9.95 1.97 11.66
N PHE A 312 -10.37 3.24 11.71
CA PHE A 312 -11.53 3.68 12.47
C PHE A 312 -12.75 3.70 11.54
N GLU A 313 -13.72 2.82 11.82
CA GLU A 313 -14.79 2.55 10.85
C GLU A 313 -16.22 2.58 11.41
N THR A 314 -16.42 2.61 12.73
CA THR A 314 -17.71 2.87 13.36
C THR A 314 -17.81 4.34 13.80
N ILE A 315 -19.01 4.83 14.10
CA ILE A 315 -19.19 6.20 14.63
C ILE A 315 -18.39 6.37 15.92
N GLU A 316 -18.49 5.42 16.85
CA GLU A 316 -17.77 5.43 18.12
C GLU A 316 -16.25 5.40 17.90
N ALA A 317 -15.76 4.56 16.98
CA ALA A 317 -14.32 4.49 16.67
C ALA A 317 -13.80 5.81 16.08
N LEU A 318 -14.58 6.48 15.22
CA LEU A 318 -14.22 7.79 14.68
C LEU A 318 -14.13 8.86 15.76
N GLU A 319 -15.08 8.90 16.70
CA GLU A 319 -15.07 9.81 17.84
C GLU A 319 -13.87 9.54 18.77
N ASN A 320 -13.46 8.28 18.92
CA ASN A 320 -12.32 7.86 19.74
C ASN A 320 -10.97 7.89 19.01
N ALA A 321 -10.91 8.20 17.74
CA ALA A 321 -9.67 8.19 16.96
C ALA A 321 -8.57 9.08 17.57
N CYS A 322 -8.92 10.31 17.95
CA CYS A 322 -7.97 11.23 18.59
C CYS A 322 -7.48 10.75 19.97
N PRO A 323 -8.33 10.34 20.93
CA PRO A 323 -7.90 9.76 22.20
C PRO A 323 -6.97 8.55 22.06
N VAL A 324 -7.28 7.63 21.16
CA VAL A 324 -6.45 6.45 20.89
C VAL A 324 -5.07 6.87 20.39
N MET A 325 -5.02 7.74 19.37
CA MET A 325 -3.76 8.18 18.81
C MET A 325 -2.97 9.09 19.76
N GLU A 326 -3.61 9.89 20.58
CA GLU A 326 -2.93 10.69 21.60
C GLU A 326 -2.24 9.80 22.64
N THR A 327 -2.90 8.73 23.07
CA THR A 327 -2.30 7.72 23.96
C THR A 327 -1.05 7.11 23.31
N MET A 328 -1.13 6.75 22.04
CA MET A 328 0.00 6.19 21.30
C MET A 328 1.14 7.18 21.13
N PHE A 329 0.86 8.43 20.74
CA PHE A 329 1.89 9.45 20.54
C PHE A 329 2.50 9.95 21.85
N SER A 330 1.81 9.82 22.98
CA SER A 330 2.37 10.09 24.30
C SER A 330 3.36 9.03 24.76
N ASN A 331 3.32 7.84 24.15
CA ASN A 331 4.19 6.72 24.50
C ASN A 331 5.55 6.82 23.77
N GLU A 332 6.65 6.89 24.52
CA GLU A 332 8.01 7.02 23.98
C GLU A 332 8.38 5.86 23.06
N TRP A 333 8.04 4.61 23.43
CA TRP A 333 8.32 3.43 22.61
C TRP A 333 7.64 3.53 21.25
N TYR A 334 6.38 3.98 21.21
CA TYR A 334 5.65 4.13 19.95
C TYR A 334 6.21 5.25 19.08
N ARG A 335 6.65 6.36 19.68
CA ARG A 335 7.34 7.42 18.93
C ARG A 335 8.66 6.93 18.32
N ASP A 336 9.45 6.13 19.08
CA ASP A 336 10.65 5.51 18.53
C ASP A 336 10.30 4.55 17.36
N LEU A 337 9.17 3.84 17.44
CA LEU A 337 8.67 3.02 16.34
C LEU A 337 8.39 3.87 15.10
N LEU A 338 7.70 5.00 15.25
CA LEU A 338 7.42 5.92 14.14
C LEU A 338 8.70 6.51 13.54
N GLN A 339 9.70 6.85 14.36
CA GLN A 339 11.00 7.32 13.87
C GLN A 339 11.67 6.29 12.95
N SER A 340 11.54 5.00 13.22
CA SER A 340 12.05 3.93 12.35
C SER A 340 11.32 3.84 10.99
N ARG A 341 10.20 4.59 10.85
CA ARG A 341 9.33 4.64 9.67
C ARG A 341 9.12 6.07 9.16
N ASP A 342 10.21 6.83 9.09
CA ASP A 342 10.21 8.22 8.58
C ASP A 342 9.29 9.18 9.36
N ASN A 343 8.94 8.87 10.61
CA ASN A 343 8.01 9.62 11.44
C ASN A 343 6.64 9.86 10.76
N ILE A 344 6.14 8.86 10.01
CA ILE A 344 4.83 8.88 9.37
C ILE A 344 3.88 7.93 10.10
N GLN A 345 2.70 8.44 10.47
CA GLN A 345 1.58 7.61 10.86
C GLN A 345 0.49 7.69 9.80
N GLU A 346 0.11 6.53 9.23
CA GLU A 346 -1.07 6.41 8.40
C GLU A 346 -2.26 6.00 9.25
N ILE A 347 -3.41 6.63 9.02
CA ILE A 347 -4.70 6.29 9.62
C ILE A 347 -5.69 6.05 8.51
N MET A 348 -6.37 4.92 8.56
CA MET A 348 -7.46 4.62 7.63
C MET A 348 -8.80 5.01 8.23
N LEU A 349 -9.62 5.67 7.43
CA LEU A 349 -10.97 6.10 7.77
C LEU A 349 -11.99 5.27 7.00
N GLY A 350 -12.93 4.66 7.71
CA GLY A 350 -13.95 3.78 7.17
C GLY A 350 -15.23 4.53 6.81
N TYR A 351 -15.58 4.51 5.54
CA TYR A 351 -16.77 5.18 5.00
C TYR A 351 -18.00 4.27 4.98
N SER A 352 -17.81 3.01 4.62
CA SER A 352 -18.91 2.05 4.44
C SER A 352 -19.56 1.67 5.74
N ASP A 353 -18.75 1.34 6.73
CA ASP A 353 -19.22 0.80 7.99
C ASP A 353 -19.74 1.92 8.89
N SER A 354 -19.14 3.11 8.89
CA SER A 354 -19.71 4.28 9.55
C SER A 354 -21.05 4.72 8.94
N ASN A 355 -21.21 4.59 7.60
CA ASN A 355 -22.52 4.85 6.97
C ASN A 355 -23.59 3.84 7.37
N LYS A 356 -23.24 2.57 7.52
CA LYS A 356 -24.17 1.54 8.01
C LYS A 356 -24.52 1.75 9.47
N ASP A 357 -23.56 2.22 10.27
CA ASP A 357 -23.75 2.46 11.70
C ASP A 357 -24.57 3.72 11.99
N GLY A 358 -24.24 4.86 11.38
CA GLY A 358 -24.81 6.17 11.70
C GLY A 358 -25.67 6.83 10.62
N GLY A 359 -25.74 6.26 9.42
CA GLY A 359 -26.32 6.91 8.24
C GLY A 359 -25.40 7.96 7.62
N TYR A 360 -25.78 8.45 6.45
CA TYR A 360 -24.90 9.27 5.60
C TYR A 360 -24.47 10.60 6.25
N VAL A 361 -25.41 11.36 6.81
CA VAL A 361 -25.14 12.69 7.38
C VAL A 361 -24.20 12.56 8.58
N THR A 362 -24.52 11.67 9.50
CA THR A 362 -23.73 11.43 10.72
C THR A 362 -22.33 10.91 10.37
N SER A 363 -22.25 9.91 9.51
CA SER A 363 -20.95 9.37 9.07
C SER A 363 -20.08 10.45 8.44
N SER A 364 -20.64 11.26 7.52
CA SER A 364 -19.89 12.34 6.86
C SER A 364 -19.40 13.39 7.84
N TRP A 365 -20.23 13.74 8.82
CA TRP A 365 -19.86 14.71 9.85
C TRP A 365 -18.82 14.19 10.83
N CYS A 366 -18.98 12.96 11.32
CA CYS A 366 -17.99 12.33 12.21
C CYS A 366 -16.63 12.14 11.52
N LEU A 367 -16.61 11.77 10.24
CA LEU A 367 -15.37 11.71 9.46
C LEU A 367 -14.67 13.07 9.39
N TYR A 368 -15.43 14.13 9.06
CA TYR A 368 -14.89 15.48 8.99
C TYR A 368 -14.32 15.95 10.34
N GLN A 369 -15.04 15.70 11.44
CA GLN A 369 -14.56 16.04 12.79
C GLN A 369 -13.32 15.23 13.20
N ALA A 370 -13.29 13.93 12.90
CA ALA A 370 -12.13 13.09 13.17
C ALA A 370 -10.89 13.60 12.41
N GLU A 371 -11.05 13.96 11.14
CA GLU A 371 -9.97 14.52 10.33
C GLU A 371 -9.43 15.82 10.91
N LEU A 372 -10.30 16.75 11.30
CA LEU A 372 -9.90 18.02 11.97
C LEU A 372 -9.13 17.76 13.26
N GLY A 373 -9.66 16.90 14.12
CA GLY A 373 -9.01 16.58 15.40
C GLY A 373 -7.64 15.91 15.19
N LEU A 374 -7.54 15.01 14.21
CA LEU A 374 -6.28 14.36 13.86
C LEU A 374 -5.25 15.36 13.32
N VAL A 375 -5.64 16.33 12.49
CA VAL A 375 -4.72 17.37 12.00
C VAL A 375 -4.04 18.10 13.16
N GLU A 376 -4.82 18.53 14.15
CA GLU A 376 -4.28 19.24 15.32
C GLU A 376 -3.41 18.33 16.21
N LEU A 377 -3.83 17.08 16.38
CA LEU A 377 -3.08 16.10 17.17
C LEU A 377 -1.71 15.81 16.54
N PHE A 378 -1.65 15.59 15.23
CA PHE A 378 -0.41 15.30 14.52
C PHE A 378 0.56 16.49 14.56
N LYS A 379 0.05 17.71 14.42
CA LYS A 379 0.86 18.94 14.62
C LYS A 379 1.43 19.01 16.02
N LYS A 380 0.62 18.71 17.07
CA LYS A 380 1.04 18.75 18.48
C LYS A 380 2.23 17.83 18.75
N TYR A 381 2.29 16.66 18.12
CA TYR A 381 3.33 15.65 18.36
C TYR A 381 4.43 15.64 17.28
N ASP A 382 4.39 16.55 16.31
CA ASP A 382 5.33 16.63 15.17
C ASP A 382 5.46 15.30 14.43
N VAL A 383 4.31 14.63 14.17
CA VAL A 383 4.22 13.39 13.39
C VAL A 383 3.63 13.72 12.02
N ARG A 384 4.22 13.19 10.96
CA ARG A 384 3.66 13.37 9.61
C ARG A 384 2.43 12.50 9.43
N MET A 385 1.31 13.12 9.09
CA MET A 385 0.03 12.45 8.87
C MET A 385 -0.11 11.97 7.43
N ARG A 386 -0.66 10.76 7.26
CA ARG A 386 -1.21 10.32 5.99
C ARG A 386 -2.59 9.69 6.24
N LEU A 387 -3.61 10.29 5.66
CA LEU A 387 -4.94 9.72 5.70
C LEU A 387 -5.16 8.75 4.55
N PHE A 388 -5.75 7.61 4.87
CA PHE A 388 -6.14 6.58 3.94
C PHE A 388 -7.67 6.50 3.91
N HIS A 389 -8.27 7.05 2.86
CA HIS A 389 -9.72 7.12 2.71
C HIS A 389 -10.26 5.81 2.15
N GLY A 390 -11.02 5.09 2.96
CA GLY A 390 -11.71 3.87 2.60
C GLY A 390 -12.91 4.08 1.68
N ARG A 391 -12.77 4.94 0.68
CA ARG A 391 -13.83 5.31 -0.28
C ARG A 391 -14.17 4.19 -1.26
N GLY A 392 -14.02 2.93 -0.88
CA GLY A 392 -14.35 1.80 -1.74
C GLY A 392 -15.81 1.85 -2.19
N GLY A 393 -16.08 1.63 -3.47
CA GLY A 393 -17.40 1.60 -4.10
C GLY A 393 -17.65 2.78 -5.00
N SER A 394 -18.81 2.76 -5.64
CA SER A 394 -19.21 3.72 -6.67
C SER A 394 -18.78 5.14 -6.32
N VAL A 395 -18.64 5.96 -7.34
CA VAL A 395 -18.58 7.43 -7.27
C VAL A 395 -19.53 7.92 -6.19
N GLY A 396 -20.53 7.12 -5.97
CA GLY A 396 -21.44 7.25 -4.94
C GLY A 396 -20.95 6.96 -3.54
N ARG A 397 -19.87 6.44 -3.22
CA ARG A 397 -19.48 6.44 -1.81
C ARG A 397 -19.01 7.83 -1.41
N GLY A 398 -19.97 8.76 -1.39
CA GLY A 398 -19.77 10.17 -1.21
C GLY A 398 -19.11 10.84 -2.42
N GLY A 399 -19.16 10.18 -3.58
CA GLY A 399 -18.39 10.48 -4.71
C GLY A 399 -18.99 11.50 -5.63
N GLY A 400 -18.76 12.72 -5.35
CA GLY A 400 -18.48 13.67 -6.39
C GLY A 400 -17.22 13.24 -7.17
N PRO A 401 -16.84 13.94 -8.24
CA PRO A 401 -15.57 13.74 -8.91
C PRO A 401 -14.43 13.71 -7.90
N SER A 402 -13.48 12.80 -8.04
CA SER A 402 -12.38 12.61 -7.07
C SER A 402 -11.66 13.93 -6.72
N TYR A 403 -11.56 14.83 -7.69
CA TYR A 403 -11.00 16.18 -7.52
C TYR A 403 -11.73 16.99 -6.44
N GLN A 404 -13.03 17.19 -6.61
CA GLN A 404 -13.84 17.96 -5.66
C GLN A 404 -13.90 17.31 -4.28
N ALA A 405 -13.90 16.00 -4.24
CA ALA A 405 -13.91 15.25 -3.00
C ALA A 405 -12.61 15.38 -2.20
N ILE A 406 -11.48 15.56 -2.86
CA ILE A 406 -10.18 15.83 -2.22
C ILE A 406 -10.15 17.28 -1.73
N LEU A 407 -10.63 18.24 -2.54
CA LEU A 407 -10.69 19.65 -2.14
C LEU A 407 -11.67 19.93 -0.99
N ALA A 408 -12.67 19.07 -0.81
CA ALA A 408 -13.64 19.17 0.28
C ALA A 408 -13.13 18.62 1.63
N GLN A 409 -11.92 18.09 1.68
CA GLN A 409 -11.32 17.64 2.93
C GLN A 409 -10.96 18.84 3.83
N PRO A 410 -10.95 18.67 5.16
CA PRO A 410 -10.53 19.72 6.08
C PRO A 410 -9.12 20.24 5.76
N ALA A 411 -8.88 21.53 5.99
CA ALA A 411 -7.58 22.14 5.80
C ALA A 411 -6.49 21.41 6.60
N GLY A 412 -5.40 21.06 5.91
CA GLY A 412 -4.27 20.33 6.51
C GLY A 412 -4.43 18.81 6.57
N SER A 413 -5.58 18.23 6.21
CA SER A 413 -5.75 16.78 6.15
C SER A 413 -5.04 16.17 4.92
N VAL A 414 -4.91 16.94 3.84
CA VAL A 414 -4.13 16.60 2.65
C VAL A 414 -2.80 17.35 2.69
N ALA A 415 -1.88 16.92 3.54
CA ALA A 415 -0.58 17.57 3.72
C ALA A 415 0.48 17.02 2.74
N GLY A 416 0.33 17.29 1.44
CA GLY A 416 1.22 16.82 0.37
C GLY A 416 1.05 15.34 0.02
N GLN A 417 0.16 14.61 0.68
CA GLN A 417 -0.08 13.19 0.41
C GLN A 417 -1.51 12.77 0.79
N ILE A 418 -2.05 11.85 0.02
CA ILE A 418 -3.34 11.22 0.26
C ILE A 418 -3.30 9.78 -0.22
N ARG A 419 -4.05 8.90 0.43
CA ARG A 419 -4.25 7.53 -0.03
C ARG A 419 -5.74 7.24 -0.16
N ILE A 420 -6.13 6.62 -1.27
CA ILE A 420 -7.55 6.35 -1.58
C ILE A 420 -7.69 4.90 -2.02
N THR A 421 -8.72 4.19 -1.52
CA THR A 421 -9.13 2.92 -2.11
C THR A 421 -10.11 3.13 -3.25
N GLU A 422 -10.03 2.25 -4.25
CA GLU A 422 -11.04 2.13 -5.30
C GLU A 422 -11.45 0.67 -5.46
N GLN A 423 -12.71 0.43 -5.80
CA GLN A 423 -13.21 -0.94 -6.07
C GLN A 423 -12.77 -1.43 -7.44
N GLY A 424 -12.71 -2.76 -7.63
CA GLY A 424 -12.23 -3.36 -8.87
C GLY A 424 -12.96 -2.90 -10.14
N GLU A 425 -14.27 -2.70 -10.07
CA GLU A 425 -15.07 -2.16 -11.17
C GLU A 425 -14.73 -0.70 -11.48
N VAL A 426 -14.45 0.11 -10.47
CA VAL A 426 -14.03 1.51 -10.63
C VAL A 426 -12.61 1.56 -11.21
N ILE A 427 -11.71 0.71 -10.73
CA ILE A 427 -10.34 0.57 -11.26
C ILE A 427 -10.40 0.24 -12.75
N THR A 428 -11.26 -0.71 -13.13
CA THR A 428 -11.43 -1.07 -14.54
C THR A 428 -11.94 0.10 -15.38
N ALA A 429 -12.97 0.81 -14.89
CA ALA A 429 -13.54 1.96 -15.61
C ALA A 429 -12.56 3.13 -15.78
N LYS A 430 -11.76 3.41 -14.74
CA LYS A 430 -10.83 4.56 -14.74
C LYS A 430 -9.50 4.26 -15.43
N TYR A 431 -8.98 3.03 -15.32
CA TYR A 431 -7.58 2.73 -15.63
C TYR A 431 -7.39 1.64 -16.69
N ALA A 432 -8.44 1.00 -17.24
CA ALA A 432 -8.28 -0.01 -18.28
C ALA A 432 -7.74 0.58 -19.59
N ASP A 433 -8.20 1.77 -19.98
CA ASP A 433 -7.66 2.53 -21.10
C ASP A 433 -6.52 3.44 -20.65
N PRO A 434 -5.34 3.43 -21.32
CA PRO A 434 -4.19 4.24 -20.92
C PRO A 434 -4.44 5.76 -20.94
N GLY A 435 -5.25 6.27 -21.86
CA GLY A 435 -5.58 7.69 -21.94
C GLY A 435 -6.45 8.14 -20.77
N ASN A 436 -7.48 7.34 -20.45
CA ASN A 436 -8.32 7.57 -19.28
C ASN A 436 -7.50 7.44 -17.97
N ALA A 437 -6.57 6.49 -17.92
CA ALA A 437 -5.70 6.31 -16.77
C ALA A 437 -4.85 7.57 -16.50
N VAL A 438 -4.18 8.11 -17.52
CA VAL A 438 -3.40 9.36 -17.41
C VAL A 438 -4.28 10.47 -16.86
N ARG A 439 -5.44 10.74 -17.47
CA ARG A 439 -6.35 11.81 -17.04
C ARG A 439 -6.81 11.66 -15.58
N ASN A 440 -7.16 10.45 -15.14
CA ASN A 440 -7.59 10.21 -13.77
C ASN A 440 -6.44 10.40 -12.77
N LEU A 441 -5.23 9.98 -13.14
CA LEU A 441 -4.03 10.17 -12.30
C LEU A 441 -3.60 11.64 -12.23
N GLU A 442 -3.65 12.38 -13.34
CA GLU A 442 -3.43 13.84 -13.38
C GLU A 442 -4.41 14.56 -12.46
N THR A 443 -5.69 14.19 -12.53
CA THR A 443 -6.74 14.74 -11.66
C THR A 443 -6.43 14.51 -10.18
N LEU A 444 -5.95 13.32 -9.83
CA LEU A 444 -5.57 12.98 -8.46
C LEU A 444 -4.38 13.83 -7.97
N VAL A 445 -3.34 13.96 -8.81
CA VAL A 445 -2.17 14.77 -8.49
C VAL A 445 -2.53 16.23 -8.35
N ALA A 446 -3.27 16.79 -9.31
CA ALA A 446 -3.69 18.19 -9.28
C ALA A 446 -4.54 18.51 -8.05
N ALA A 447 -5.53 17.66 -7.72
CA ALA A 447 -6.34 17.85 -6.53
C ALA A 447 -5.51 17.78 -5.24
N THR A 448 -4.55 16.86 -5.16
CA THR A 448 -3.68 16.73 -3.99
C THR A 448 -2.77 17.95 -3.83
N LEU A 449 -2.20 18.46 -4.91
CA LEU A 449 -1.39 19.67 -4.88
C LEU A 449 -2.22 20.89 -4.48
N GLU A 450 -3.39 21.07 -5.09
CA GLU A 450 -4.27 22.19 -4.81
C GLU A 450 -4.76 22.16 -3.35
N ALA A 451 -5.25 21.02 -2.86
CA ALA A 451 -5.68 20.88 -1.47
C ALA A 451 -4.56 21.13 -0.45
N SER A 452 -3.30 20.82 -0.83
CA SER A 452 -2.14 21.04 0.04
C SER A 452 -1.65 22.49 0.06
N LEU A 453 -1.89 23.26 -1.00
CA LEU A 453 -1.34 24.61 -1.20
C LEU A 453 -2.37 25.73 -1.00
N LEU A 454 -3.67 25.40 -0.98
CA LEU A 454 -4.72 26.41 -0.80
C LEU A 454 -4.73 26.95 0.64
N PRO A 455 -4.99 28.26 0.81
CA PRO A 455 -5.25 28.81 2.12
C PRO A 455 -6.52 28.23 2.72
N ASP A 456 -6.66 28.38 4.04
CA ASP A 456 -7.74 27.83 4.85
C ASP A 456 -9.11 27.98 4.19
N GLN A 457 -9.82 26.86 4.11
CA GLN A 457 -11.22 26.82 3.69
C GLN A 457 -12.09 27.27 4.86
N LYS A 458 -13.26 27.84 4.55
CA LYS A 458 -14.25 28.12 5.59
C LYS A 458 -14.83 26.82 6.12
N ASP A 459 -14.64 26.56 7.40
CA ASP A 459 -15.27 25.45 8.05
C ASP A 459 -16.80 25.60 8.04
N PRO A 460 -17.54 24.49 7.91
CA PRO A 460 -18.99 24.51 8.11
C PRO A 460 -19.31 24.96 9.54
N GLU A 461 -20.50 25.54 9.76
CA GLU A 461 -20.94 25.90 11.11
C GLU A 461 -21.05 24.64 12.00
N PRO A 462 -20.16 24.42 12.98
CA PRO A 462 -20.09 23.14 13.67
C PRO A 462 -21.36 22.82 14.46
N ALA A 463 -21.97 23.83 15.09
CA ALA A 463 -23.20 23.66 15.89
C ALA A 463 -24.40 23.22 15.03
N LEU A 464 -24.55 23.79 13.83
CA LEU A 464 -25.60 23.40 12.91
C LEU A 464 -25.40 21.98 12.39
N MET A 465 -24.16 21.66 11.97
CA MET A 465 -23.85 20.33 11.45
C MET A 465 -24.01 19.25 12.53
N GLN A 466 -23.61 19.54 13.77
CA GLN A 466 -23.81 18.62 14.89
C GLN A 466 -25.30 18.37 15.14
N ALA A 467 -26.13 19.42 15.19
CA ALA A 467 -27.56 19.27 15.38
C ALA A 467 -28.24 18.46 14.26
N LEU A 468 -27.83 18.67 13.00
CA LEU A 468 -28.29 17.87 11.86
C LEU A 468 -27.86 16.41 11.98
N SER A 469 -26.63 16.17 12.39
CA SER A 469 -26.08 14.83 12.61
C SER A 469 -26.85 14.08 13.69
N ASP A 470 -27.08 14.71 14.86
CA ASP A 470 -27.78 14.10 15.98
C ASP A 470 -29.22 13.69 15.63
N VAL A 471 -29.93 14.56 14.93
CA VAL A 471 -31.32 14.27 14.45
C VAL A 471 -31.29 13.15 13.42
N SER A 472 -30.35 13.20 12.45
CA SER A 472 -30.21 12.18 11.41
C SER A 472 -29.85 10.81 12.00
N PHE A 473 -28.92 10.78 12.96
CA PHE A 473 -28.52 9.56 13.65
C PHE A 473 -29.68 8.88 14.35
N LYS A 474 -30.47 9.67 15.11
CA LYS A 474 -31.63 9.16 15.82
C LYS A 474 -32.62 8.50 14.87
N TYR A 475 -33.05 9.21 13.81
CA TYR A 475 -34.02 8.66 12.85
C TYR A 475 -33.49 7.45 12.09
N TYR A 476 -32.21 7.47 11.70
CA TYR A 476 -31.57 6.34 11.02
C TYR A 476 -31.53 5.10 11.94
N ARG A 477 -31.10 5.26 13.19
CA ARG A 477 -31.04 4.17 14.17
C ARG A 477 -32.44 3.62 14.50
N GLU A 478 -33.43 4.47 14.70
CA GLU A 478 -34.82 4.03 14.90
C GLU A 478 -35.33 3.17 13.75
N LEU A 479 -34.96 3.50 12.50
CA LEU A 479 -35.31 2.70 11.33
C LEU A 479 -34.63 1.34 11.32
N ILE A 480 -33.28 1.31 11.37
CA ILE A 480 -32.52 0.06 11.18
C ILE A 480 -32.61 -0.90 12.37
N THR A 481 -32.93 -0.39 13.57
CA THR A 481 -33.13 -1.23 14.76
C THR A 481 -34.61 -1.62 14.98
N HIS A 482 -35.51 -1.20 14.09
CA HIS A 482 -36.92 -1.61 14.17
C HIS A 482 -37.02 -3.15 14.03
N PRO A 483 -37.83 -3.83 14.87
CA PRO A 483 -37.93 -5.30 14.82
C PRO A 483 -38.28 -5.87 13.45
N ASP A 484 -39.08 -5.18 12.66
CA ASP A 484 -39.52 -5.63 11.34
C ASP A 484 -38.59 -5.19 10.21
N PHE A 485 -37.48 -4.46 10.51
CA PHE A 485 -36.62 -3.90 9.48
C PHE A 485 -35.97 -4.96 8.60
N ILE A 486 -35.49 -6.07 9.19
CA ILE A 486 -34.85 -7.14 8.44
C ILE A 486 -35.82 -7.79 7.46
N ASP A 487 -37.04 -8.11 7.92
CA ASP A 487 -38.05 -8.71 7.07
C ASP A 487 -38.47 -7.74 5.94
N TYR A 488 -38.66 -6.47 6.26
CA TYR A 488 -38.90 -5.42 5.26
C TYR A 488 -37.78 -5.35 4.24
N PHE A 489 -36.54 -5.27 4.69
CA PHE A 489 -35.37 -5.16 3.82
C PHE A 489 -35.21 -6.38 2.90
N LEU A 490 -35.40 -7.60 3.42
CA LEU A 490 -35.33 -8.84 2.64
C LEU A 490 -36.45 -8.95 1.60
N GLN A 491 -37.65 -8.42 1.88
CA GLN A 491 -38.78 -8.47 0.97
C GLN A 491 -38.79 -7.36 -0.09
N THR A 492 -38.19 -6.21 0.22
CA THR A 492 -38.23 -5.02 -0.65
C THR A 492 -36.96 -4.77 -1.44
N SER A 493 -35.86 -5.47 -1.11
CA SER A 493 -34.58 -5.33 -1.81
C SER A 493 -34.16 -6.62 -2.51
N PRO A 494 -33.41 -6.54 -3.63
CA PRO A 494 -32.89 -7.73 -4.33
C PRO A 494 -31.65 -8.32 -3.64
N ILE A 495 -31.52 -8.21 -2.32
CA ILE A 495 -30.30 -8.61 -1.59
C ILE A 495 -30.05 -10.13 -1.69
N GLN A 496 -31.12 -10.94 -1.74
CA GLN A 496 -31.03 -12.37 -1.85
C GLN A 496 -30.50 -12.80 -3.23
N GLU A 497 -30.95 -12.14 -4.28
CA GLU A 497 -30.49 -12.34 -5.65
C GLU A 497 -29.05 -11.86 -5.83
N ILE A 498 -28.71 -10.70 -5.26
CA ILE A 498 -27.34 -10.15 -5.26
C ILE A 498 -26.37 -11.11 -4.56
N ALA A 499 -26.79 -11.76 -3.46
CA ALA A 499 -25.96 -12.71 -2.73
C ALA A 499 -25.52 -13.93 -3.59
N THR A 500 -26.26 -14.26 -4.65
CA THR A 500 -25.95 -15.35 -5.58
C THR A 500 -25.15 -14.91 -6.80
N LEU A 501 -25.01 -13.60 -7.02
CA LEU A 501 -24.30 -13.05 -8.18
C LEU A 501 -22.78 -13.09 -7.97
N ASN A 502 -22.08 -13.58 -8.98
CA ASN A 502 -20.62 -13.62 -9.01
C ASN A 502 -20.07 -12.30 -9.56
N LEU A 503 -20.38 -11.19 -8.89
CA LEU A 503 -19.99 -9.83 -9.28
C LEU A 503 -18.81 -9.32 -8.43
N GLY A 504 -17.79 -8.79 -9.11
CA GLY A 504 -16.67 -8.10 -8.47
C GLY A 504 -15.61 -9.03 -7.87
N SER A 505 -14.67 -8.44 -7.18
CA SER A 505 -13.51 -9.11 -6.56
C SER A 505 -13.81 -9.74 -5.19
N ARG A 506 -15.04 -9.60 -4.70
CA ARG A 506 -15.49 -10.12 -3.39
C ARG A 506 -16.71 -11.01 -3.56
N PRO A 507 -16.87 -12.09 -2.78
CA PRO A 507 -18.13 -12.80 -2.73
C PRO A 507 -19.23 -11.85 -2.25
N ALA A 508 -20.38 -11.91 -2.90
CA ALA A 508 -21.53 -11.05 -2.59
C ALA A 508 -22.07 -11.28 -1.17
N SER A 509 -21.89 -12.49 -0.63
CA SER A 509 -22.18 -12.81 0.77
C SER A 509 -21.04 -13.64 1.34
N ARG A 510 -20.55 -13.26 2.52
CA ARG A 510 -19.49 -13.97 3.27
C ARG A 510 -20.03 -14.86 4.39
N LYS A 511 -21.29 -14.63 4.79
CA LYS A 511 -21.99 -15.35 5.85
C LYS A 511 -23.33 -15.84 5.33
N THR A 512 -23.89 -16.85 5.95
CA THR A 512 -25.27 -17.27 5.68
C THR A 512 -26.22 -16.10 6.00
N LEU A 513 -27.23 -15.89 5.15
CA LEU A 513 -28.25 -14.83 5.27
C LEU A 513 -28.98 -14.75 6.64
N ALA A 514 -28.72 -15.72 7.53
CA ALA A 514 -29.28 -15.72 8.88
C ALA A 514 -28.70 -14.65 9.84
N ARG A 515 -27.67 -13.90 9.43
CA ARG A 515 -27.03 -12.87 10.24
C ARG A 515 -26.74 -11.60 9.42
N ILE A 516 -27.79 -10.91 9.02
CA ILE A 516 -27.69 -9.60 8.35
C ILE A 516 -27.23 -8.49 9.33
N GLN A 517 -27.32 -8.75 10.63
CA GLN A 517 -26.91 -7.81 11.69
C GLN A 517 -25.40 -7.78 11.93
N ASP A 518 -24.65 -8.77 11.45
CA ASP A 518 -23.18 -8.85 11.49
C ASP A 518 -22.59 -8.41 10.13
#